data_c91824261b018aca97d2869b0d05ce80
#
_entry.id   c91824261b018aca97d2869b0d05ce80
#
_cell.length_a   1.000
_cell.length_b   1.000
_cell.length_c   1.000
_cell.angle_alpha   90.00
_cell.angle_beta   90.00
_cell.angle_gamma   90.00
#
_symmetry.space_group_name_H-M   'P 1'
#
loop_
_entity.id
_entity.type
_entity.pdbx_description
1 polymer ?
#
loop_
_entity_poly.entity_id
_entity_poly.type
_entity_poly.pdbx_seq_one_letter_code
_entity_poly.pdbx_strand_id
1 'polypeptide(L)'
;ERVSISPLSSSITLSERVSGDAMPWDSFVLRDDKGNYLPLISVGLTASGLGRSVNQFEFIGADEDTKSITLIPFMSSYHAHEVKGALDALPLTDQGKNGLTLESLEVGAAKAVAIFSTHGATWMENGQFNLTDAAGNSLSLNNDAYFDSYTDRETGNIIATLYYPCAAEEELSRVAGVSFWQPDDDME
;
A
#
# COMPACT_ATOMS: atom_id res chain seq x y z
N GLU A 1 1.35 7.26 23.67
CA GLU A 1 0.81 6.20 22.81
C GLU A 1 -0.66 5.98 23.13
N ARG A 2 -1.46 5.89 22.10
CA ARG A 2 -2.89 5.57 22.24
C ARG A 2 -3.29 4.63 21.12
N VAL A 3 -4.04 3.58 21.47
CA VAL A 3 -4.59 2.63 20.51
C VAL A 3 -6.10 2.60 20.72
N SER A 4 -6.85 2.69 19.62
CA SER A 4 -8.29 2.52 19.57
C SER A 4 -8.61 1.50 18.49
N ILE A 5 -9.33 0.44 18.87
CA ILE A 5 -9.70 -0.66 17.97
C ILE A 5 -11.22 -0.76 17.96
N SER A 6 -11.81 -0.83 16.79
CA SER A 6 -13.22 -1.06 16.58
C SER A 6 -13.46 -1.85 15.30
N PRO A 7 -14.65 -2.45 15.11
CA PRO A 7 -14.99 -3.13 13.85
C PRO A 7 -15.04 -2.21 12.62
N LEU A 8 -15.19 -0.90 12.83
CA LEU A 8 -15.27 0.06 11.72
C LEU A 8 -13.91 0.62 11.34
N SER A 9 -13.07 0.92 12.36
CA SER A 9 -11.73 1.45 12.12
C SER A 9 -10.85 1.21 13.34
N SER A 10 -9.56 1.10 13.12
CA SER A 10 -8.55 1.08 14.17
C SER A 10 -7.63 2.28 14.01
N SER A 11 -7.29 2.94 15.11
CA SER A 11 -6.34 4.05 15.07
C SER A 11 -5.23 3.89 16.10
N ILE A 12 -4.01 4.24 15.69
CA ILE A 12 -2.82 4.22 16.53
C ILE A 12 -2.19 5.60 16.50
N THR A 13 -2.02 6.18 17.68
CA THR A 13 -1.28 7.43 17.84
C THR A 13 0.06 7.14 18.50
N LEU A 14 1.13 7.45 17.81
CA LEU A 14 2.49 7.32 18.30
C LEU A 14 3.08 8.70 18.56
N SER A 15 3.72 8.85 19.71
CA SER A 15 4.51 10.04 20.03
C SER A 15 5.97 9.64 20.14
N GLU A 16 6.80 10.22 19.31
CA GLU A 16 8.22 9.92 19.21
C GLU A 16 9.07 11.14 19.58
N ARG A 17 10.24 10.88 20.14
CA ARG A 17 11.27 11.91 20.27
C ARG A 17 12.07 11.95 18.97
N VAL A 18 12.03 13.08 18.30
CA VAL A 18 12.87 13.32 17.14
C VAL A 18 14.23 13.74 17.66
N SER A 19 15.20 12.84 17.66
CA SER A 19 16.60 13.12 17.97
C SER A 19 17.43 12.90 16.72
N GLY A 20 17.88 13.99 16.08
CA GLY A 20 18.70 13.90 14.87
C GLY A 20 17.88 13.60 13.60
N ASP A 21 18.54 13.15 12.56
CA ASP A 21 18.06 13.19 11.19
C ASP A 21 17.21 12.00 10.75
N ALA A 22 16.77 11.11 11.64
CA ALA A 22 16.03 9.94 11.21
C ALA A 22 14.94 9.47 12.18
N MET A 23 13.73 9.32 11.69
CA MET A 23 12.75 8.37 12.23
C MET A 23 13.23 6.96 11.84
N PRO A 24 13.32 6.02 12.77
CA PRO A 24 13.75 4.65 12.42
C PRO A 24 12.71 3.89 11.59
N TRP A 25 11.46 4.36 11.56
CA TRP A 25 10.36 3.82 10.75
C TRP A 25 9.43 4.94 10.32
N ASP A 26 8.94 4.83 9.12
CA ASP A 26 8.05 5.79 8.48
C ASP A 26 6.65 5.23 8.22
N SER A 27 6.45 3.93 8.38
CA SER A 27 5.16 3.29 8.25
C SER A 27 5.01 2.06 9.15
N PHE A 28 3.79 1.52 9.21
CA PHE A 28 3.46 0.33 9.99
C PHE A 28 2.45 -0.53 9.24
N VAL A 29 2.57 -1.85 9.44
CA VAL A 29 1.57 -2.82 9.03
C VAL A 29 0.96 -3.41 10.28
N LEU A 30 -0.35 -3.56 10.31
CA LEU A 30 -1.06 -4.22 11.41
C LEU A 30 -1.44 -5.64 11.01
N ARG A 31 -1.26 -6.56 11.97
CA ARG A 31 -1.70 -7.94 11.84
C ARG A 31 -2.46 -8.36 13.08
N ASP A 32 -3.65 -8.95 12.91
CA ASP A 32 -4.45 -9.46 14.01
C ASP A 32 -3.93 -10.82 14.54
N ASP A 33 -4.55 -11.33 15.60
CA ASP A 33 -4.20 -12.62 16.22
C ASP A 33 -4.59 -13.85 15.39
N LYS A 34 -5.32 -13.66 14.30
CA LYS A 34 -5.67 -14.71 13.33
C LYS A 34 -4.72 -14.75 12.13
N GLY A 35 -3.82 -13.76 12.03
CA GLY A 35 -2.87 -13.63 10.94
C GLY A 35 -3.32 -12.69 9.81
N ASN A 36 -4.48 -12.05 9.92
CA ASN A 36 -5.01 -11.13 8.91
C ASN A 36 -4.29 -9.78 8.97
N TYR A 37 -3.93 -9.26 7.82
CA TYR A 37 -3.39 -7.91 7.70
C TYR A 37 -4.50 -6.87 7.56
N LEU A 38 -4.36 -5.74 8.24
CA LEU A 38 -5.35 -4.66 8.23
C LEU A 38 -4.86 -3.54 7.30
N PRO A 39 -5.64 -3.18 6.27
CA PRO A 39 -5.27 -2.12 5.34
C PRO A 39 -5.10 -0.76 6.03
N LEU A 40 -4.01 -0.07 5.73
CA LEU A 40 -3.79 1.30 6.14
C LEU A 40 -4.68 2.24 5.32
N ILE A 41 -5.47 3.07 6.00
CA ILE A 41 -6.36 4.05 5.37
C ILE A 41 -5.65 5.40 5.23
N SER A 42 -5.03 5.85 6.31
CA SER A 42 -4.37 7.16 6.33
C SER A 42 -3.24 7.24 7.34
N VAL A 43 -2.29 8.12 7.04
CA VAL A 43 -1.24 8.55 7.95
C VAL A 43 -1.30 10.06 8.08
N GLY A 44 -1.43 10.55 9.30
CA GLY A 44 -1.49 11.97 9.62
C GLY A 44 -0.44 12.40 10.63
N LEU A 45 0.29 13.47 10.33
CA LEU A 45 1.09 14.17 11.32
C LEU A 45 0.17 15.08 12.15
N THR A 46 -0.07 14.73 13.41
CA THR A 46 -1.01 15.47 14.26
C THR A 46 -0.35 16.66 14.95
N ALA A 47 0.93 16.52 15.32
CA ALA A 47 1.70 17.62 15.92
C ALA A 47 3.21 17.38 15.77
N SER A 48 3.93 18.45 15.56
CA SER A 48 5.40 18.45 15.63
C SER A 48 5.89 19.67 16.42
N GLY A 49 6.90 19.48 17.26
CA GLY A 49 7.52 20.57 18.01
C GLY A 49 8.26 20.09 19.25
N LEU A 50 9.17 20.91 19.76
CA LEU A 50 9.99 20.61 20.95
C LEU A 50 10.70 19.26 20.91
N GLY A 51 11.16 18.82 19.73
CA GLY A 51 11.83 17.54 19.55
C GLY A 51 10.90 16.32 19.68
N ARG A 52 9.61 16.49 19.40
CA ARG A 52 8.62 15.41 19.35
C ARG A 52 7.79 15.48 18.08
N SER A 53 7.46 14.32 17.56
CA SER A 53 6.46 14.11 16.50
C SER A 53 5.33 13.25 17.03
N VAL A 54 4.10 13.56 16.62
CA VAL A 54 2.91 12.77 16.94
C VAL A 54 2.25 12.38 15.63
N ASN A 55 2.33 11.11 15.29
CA ASN A 55 1.74 10.53 14.09
C ASN A 55 0.50 9.73 14.45
N GLN A 56 -0.52 9.85 13.63
CA GLN A 56 -1.74 9.05 13.72
C GLN A 56 -1.85 8.19 12.48
N PHE A 57 -2.04 6.90 12.70
CA PHE A 57 -2.26 5.90 11.67
C PHE A 57 -3.69 5.38 11.80
N GLU A 58 -4.40 5.33 10.69
CA GLU A 58 -5.76 4.79 10.62
C GLU A 58 -5.79 3.58 9.70
N PHE A 59 -6.41 2.52 10.19
CA PHE A 59 -6.53 1.23 9.51
C PHE A 59 -8.00 0.82 9.40
N ILE A 60 -8.32 -0.03 8.45
CA ILE A 60 -9.62 -0.71 8.41
C ILE A 60 -9.83 -1.47 9.72
N GLY A 61 -11.07 -1.51 10.19
CA GLY A 61 -11.42 -2.12 11.46
C GLY A 61 -11.06 -3.61 11.53
N ALA A 62 -10.62 -4.03 12.71
CA ALA A 62 -10.42 -5.44 13.01
C ALA A 62 -11.78 -6.13 13.25
N ASP A 63 -11.83 -7.45 13.10
CA ASP A 63 -13.02 -8.23 13.42
C ASP A 63 -13.41 -8.08 14.90
N GLU A 64 -14.71 -8.22 15.22
CA GLU A 64 -15.23 -8.07 16.58
C GLU A 64 -14.61 -9.04 17.58
N ASP A 65 -14.17 -10.21 17.15
CA ASP A 65 -13.55 -11.24 17.98
C ASP A 65 -12.00 -11.19 17.98
N THR A 66 -11.39 -10.17 17.38
CA THR A 66 -9.96 -9.92 17.45
C THR A 66 -9.51 -9.62 18.89
N LYS A 67 -8.54 -10.38 19.38
CA LYS A 67 -8.04 -10.30 20.76
C LYS A 67 -6.77 -9.48 20.89
N SER A 68 -5.95 -9.44 19.84
CA SER A 68 -4.72 -8.66 19.83
C SER A 68 -4.36 -8.23 18.42
N ILE A 69 -3.59 -7.14 18.34
CA ILE A 69 -3.03 -6.63 17.09
C ILE A 69 -1.53 -6.48 17.27
N THR A 70 -0.77 -7.00 16.33
CA THR A 70 0.67 -6.81 16.22
C THR A 70 0.96 -5.65 15.31
N LEU A 71 1.73 -4.68 15.80
CA LEU A 71 2.26 -3.56 15.04
C LEU A 71 3.62 -3.97 14.46
N ILE A 72 3.74 -4.00 13.15
CA ILE A 72 4.96 -4.34 12.42
C ILE A 72 5.52 -3.04 11.82
N PRO A 73 6.66 -2.52 12.33
CA PRO A 73 7.25 -1.28 11.81
C PRO A 73 7.92 -1.53 10.46
N PHE A 74 7.87 -0.51 9.61
CA PHE A 74 8.45 -0.50 8.27
C PHE A 74 9.28 0.75 8.02
N MET A 75 10.37 0.59 7.25
CA MET A 75 11.15 1.69 6.68
C MET A 75 10.93 1.71 5.17
N SER A 76 9.97 2.48 4.69
CA SER A 76 9.54 2.45 3.29
C SER A 76 10.49 3.14 2.31
N SER A 77 11.43 3.96 2.79
CA SER A 77 12.06 4.96 1.94
C SER A 77 13.47 4.65 1.44
N TYR A 78 14.12 3.57 1.88
CA TYR A 78 15.56 3.44 1.62
C TYR A 78 15.97 2.25 0.74
N HIS A 79 15.19 1.19 0.70
CA HIS A 79 15.49 0.02 -0.12
C HIS A 79 14.21 -0.49 -0.75
N ALA A 80 14.04 -0.18 -2.02
CA ALA A 80 12.94 -0.68 -2.80
C ALA A 80 13.42 -1.00 -4.21
N HIS A 81 12.91 -2.05 -4.80
CA HIS A 81 13.15 -2.40 -6.18
C HIS A 81 11.88 -2.21 -7.00
N GLU A 82 12.04 -2.04 -8.30
CA GLU A 82 10.95 -1.87 -9.23
C GLU A 82 10.60 -3.20 -9.88
N VAL A 83 9.34 -3.61 -9.75
CA VAL A 83 8.76 -4.76 -10.45
C VAL A 83 8.05 -4.26 -11.70
N LYS A 84 8.37 -4.83 -12.86
CA LYS A 84 7.80 -4.44 -14.16
C LYS A 84 7.24 -5.65 -14.90
N GLY A 85 6.15 -5.45 -15.60
CA GLY A 85 5.59 -6.47 -16.47
C GLY A 85 4.68 -5.92 -17.56
N ALA A 86 4.60 -6.67 -18.64
CA ALA A 86 3.66 -6.43 -19.72
C ALA A 86 2.26 -6.99 -19.34
N LEU A 87 1.20 -6.51 -20.01
CA LEU A 87 -0.17 -6.94 -19.75
C LEU A 87 -0.41 -8.44 -19.95
N ASP A 88 0.33 -9.06 -20.85
CA ASP A 88 0.23 -10.50 -21.15
C ASP A 88 1.04 -11.38 -20.17
N ALA A 89 1.79 -10.78 -19.26
CA ALA A 89 2.59 -11.47 -18.24
C ALA A 89 1.89 -11.58 -16.87
N LEU A 90 0.63 -11.19 -16.79
CA LEU A 90 -0.13 -11.24 -15.53
C LEU A 90 -0.54 -12.69 -15.14
N PRO A 91 -0.60 -13.02 -13.85
CA PRO A 91 -0.28 -12.18 -12.69
C PRO A 91 1.22 -11.90 -12.57
N LEU A 92 1.56 -10.68 -12.14
CA LEU A 92 2.93 -10.25 -11.91
C LEU A 92 3.19 -10.20 -10.41
N THR A 93 4.04 -11.12 -9.92
CA THR A 93 4.32 -11.29 -8.50
C THR A 93 5.76 -10.88 -8.20
N ASP A 94 5.93 -10.07 -7.18
CA ASP A 94 7.24 -9.92 -6.54
C ASP A 94 7.63 -11.24 -5.87
N GLN A 95 8.87 -11.66 -6.03
CA GLN A 95 9.37 -12.95 -5.57
C GLN A 95 9.91 -12.91 -4.13
N GLY A 96 9.78 -11.77 -3.44
CA GLY A 96 10.17 -11.59 -2.05
C GLY A 96 9.33 -12.42 -1.08
N LYS A 97 9.76 -12.46 0.17
CA LYS A 97 9.00 -13.06 1.29
C LYS A 97 7.74 -12.24 1.60
N ASN A 98 7.87 -10.94 1.45
CA ASN A 98 6.80 -9.97 1.63
C ASN A 98 6.65 -9.18 0.33
N GLY A 99 5.45 -9.01 -0.17
CA GLY A 99 5.32 -8.30 -1.43
C GLY A 99 3.92 -8.17 -1.98
N LEU A 100 3.87 -7.74 -3.22
CA LEU A 100 2.66 -7.52 -3.98
C LEU A 100 2.58 -8.46 -5.18
N THR A 101 1.37 -8.85 -5.49
CA THR A 101 1.00 -9.48 -6.75
C THR A 101 0.00 -8.59 -7.46
N LEU A 102 0.31 -8.15 -8.68
CA LEU A 102 -0.69 -7.60 -9.59
C LEU A 102 -1.46 -8.77 -10.21
N GLU A 103 -2.69 -8.96 -9.78
CA GLU A 103 -3.54 -10.07 -10.21
C GLU A 103 -4.12 -9.83 -11.60
N SER A 104 -4.59 -8.61 -11.83
CA SER A 104 -5.19 -8.20 -13.10
C SER A 104 -5.05 -6.71 -13.37
N LEU A 105 -5.06 -6.35 -14.65
CA LEU A 105 -5.15 -4.98 -15.13
C LEU A 105 -6.12 -4.92 -16.31
N GLU A 106 -7.24 -4.23 -16.12
CA GLU A 106 -8.23 -3.96 -17.15
C GLU A 106 -8.08 -2.53 -17.65
N VAL A 107 -7.92 -2.35 -18.95
CA VAL A 107 -7.80 -1.03 -19.59
C VAL A 107 -9.03 -0.80 -20.45
N GLY A 108 -9.89 0.13 -20.01
CA GLY A 108 -11.09 0.56 -20.75
C GLY A 108 -10.88 1.93 -21.39
N ALA A 109 -11.91 2.44 -22.06
CA ALA A 109 -11.85 3.72 -22.76
C ALA A 109 -11.74 4.93 -21.82
N ALA A 110 -12.28 4.84 -20.60
CA ALA A 110 -12.36 5.96 -19.66
C ALA A 110 -11.55 5.75 -18.37
N LYS A 111 -11.10 4.52 -18.12
CA LYS A 111 -10.33 4.19 -16.91
C LYS A 111 -9.53 2.92 -17.10
N ALA A 112 -8.45 2.79 -16.32
CA ALA A 112 -7.82 1.50 -16.05
C ALA A 112 -8.10 1.07 -14.59
N VAL A 113 -8.20 -0.24 -14.36
CA VAL A 113 -8.46 -0.82 -13.04
C VAL A 113 -7.46 -1.93 -12.82
N ALA A 114 -6.62 -1.78 -11.79
CA ALA A 114 -5.65 -2.79 -11.39
C ALA A 114 -6.07 -3.43 -10.06
N ILE A 115 -5.97 -4.75 -9.96
CA ILE A 115 -6.23 -5.49 -8.73
C ILE A 115 -4.92 -6.08 -8.24
N PHE A 116 -4.58 -5.79 -6.99
CA PHE A 116 -3.41 -6.28 -6.30
C PHE A 116 -3.81 -7.12 -5.10
N SER A 117 -3.00 -8.13 -4.80
CA SER A 117 -3.01 -8.82 -3.51
C SER A 117 -1.66 -8.65 -2.81
N THR A 118 -1.66 -8.63 -1.49
CA THR A 118 -0.42 -8.68 -0.71
C THR A 118 -0.08 -10.12 -0.34
N HIS A 119 1.19 -10.39 -0.07
CA HIS A 119 1.63 -11.56 0.66
C HIS A 119 2.66 -11.13 1.71
N GLY A 120 2.52 -11.70 2.91
CA GLY A 120 3.35 -11.29 4.04
C GLY A 120 3.08 -9.86 4.53
N ALA A 121 4.00 -9.33 5.31
CA ALA A 121 3.92 -7.98 5.83
C ALA A 121 4.45 -6.98 4.77
N THR A 122 3.57 -6.43 3.99
CA THR A 122 3.93 -5.42 2.99
C THR A 122 3.03 -4.20 3.09
N TRP A 123 3.52 -3.11 2.59
CA TRP A 123 2.87 -1.81 2.58
C TRP A 123 2.44 -1.44 1.16
N MET A 124 1.32 -0.76 1.04
CA MET A 124 0.76 -0.36 -0.22
C MET A 124 0.24 1.07 -0.14
N GLU A 125 0.70 1.90 -1.07
CA GLU A 125 0.16 3.25 -1.26
C GLU A 125 -0.03 3.57 -2.75
N ASN A 126 -0.83 4.58 -3.03
CA ASN A 126 -1.19 4.98 -4.39
C ASN A 126 0.02 5.35 -5.27
N GLY A 127 1.06 5.96 -4.68
CA GLY A 127 2.25 6.41 -5.40
C GLY A 127 3.20 5.30 -5.86
N GLN A 128 3.00 4.05 -5.43
CA GLN A 128 3.86 2.92 -5.81
C GLN A 128 3.62 2.44 -7.25
N PHE A 129 2.48 2.76 -7.86
CA PHE A 129 2.02 2.13 -9.10
C PHE A 129 2.08 3.10 -10.27
N ASN A 130 2.59 2.61 -11.40
CA ASN A 130 2.63 3.36 -12.66
C ASN A 130 2.14 2.47 -13.81
N LEU A 131 1.26 3.00 -14.63
CA LEU A 131 0.98 2.40 -15.93
C LEU A 131 2.08 2.79 -16.91
N THR A 132 2.50 1.87 -17.77
CA THR A 132 3.62 2.07 -18.69
C THR A 132 3.22 1.86 -20.14
N ASP A 133 3.90 2.56 -21.04
CA ASP A 133 3.80 2.31 -22.49
C ASP A 133 4.64 1.09 -22.90
N ALA A 134 4.60 0.74 -24.19
CA ALA A 134 5.34 -0.39 -24.74
C ALA A 134 6.88 -0.23 -24.66
N ALA A 135 7.37 0.98 -24.43
CA ALA A 135 8.80 1.24 -24.21
C ALA A 135 9.18 1.19 -22.71
N GLY A 136 8.19 0.98 -21.83
CA GLY A 136 8.37 0.96 -20.37
C GLY A 136 8.42 2.33 -19.71
N ASN A 137 8.05 3.39 -20.44
CA ASN A 137 7.96 4.73 -19.85
C ASN A 137 6.66 4.88 -19.07
N SER A 138 6.72 5.49 -17.88
CA SER A 138 5.53 5.82 -17.10
C SER A 138 4.62 6.78 -17.87
N LEU A 139 3.34 6.47 -17.89
CA LEU A 139 2.29 7.34 -18.43
C LEU A 139 1.84 8.30 -17.34
N SER A 140 1.84 9.59 -17.66
CA SER A 140 1.28 10.63 -16.79
C SER A 140 -0.25 10.59 -16.82
N LEU A 141 -0.83 9.50 -16.30
CA LEU A 141 -2.26 9.46 -16.07
C LEU A 141 -2.58 10.37 -14.90
N ASN A 142 -3.63 11.15 -15.05
CA ASN A 142 -4.06 12.21 -14.13
C ASN A 142 -3.89 11.79 -12.65
N ASN A 143 -3.45 12.70 -11.80
CA ASN A 143 -3.17 12.50 -10.37
C ASN A 143 -4.41 12.11 -9.52
N ASP A 144 -5.52 11.79 -10.13
CA ASP A 144 -6.78 11.42 -9.47
C ASP A 144 -6.92 9.90 -9.25
N ALA A 145 -5.82 9.14 -9.38
CA ALA A 145 -5.84 7.72 -9.04
C ALA A 145 -6.21 7.55 -7.56
N TYR A 146 -7.16 6.67 -7.30
CA TYR A 146 -7.58 6.32 -5.94
C TYR A 146 -7.62 4.80 -5.79
N PHE A 147 -7.48 4.32 -4.59
CA PHE A 147 -7.59 2.90 -4.33
C PHE A 147 -8.60 2.61 -3.23
N ASP A 148 -9.20 1.43 -3.31
CA ASP A 148 -10.00 0.81 -2.28
C ASP A 148 -9.32 -0.49 -1.85
N SER A 149 -9.43 -0.85 -0.58
CA SER A 149 -8.77 -2.05 -0.08
C SER A 149 -9.56 -2.71 1.05
N TYR A 150 -9.41 -4.02 1.15
CA TYR A 150 -10.00 -4.81 2.22
C TYR A 150 -9.10 -6.01 2.56
N THR A 151 -9.35 -6.63 3.71
CA THR A 151 -8.71 -7.89 4.07
C THR A 151 -9.51 -9.06 3.51
N ASP A 152 -8.88 -9.89 2.70
CA ASP A 152 -9.42 -11.19 2.33
C ASP A 152 -9.31 -12.14 3.52
N ARG A 153 -10.46 -12.56 4.04
CA ARG A 153 -10.54 -13.41 5.24
C ARG A 153 -10.12 -14.86 5.02
N GLU A 154 -10.02 -15.31 3.78
CA GLU A 154 -9.59 -16.67 3.48
C GLU A 154 -8.06 -16.78 3.52
N THR A 155 -7.37 -15.77 3.01
CA THR A 155 -5.90 -15.74 2.91
C THR A 155 -5.24 -14.92 4.00
N GLY A 156 -5.98 -14.01 4.64
CA GLY A 156 -5.46 -13.01 5.57
C GLY A 156 -4.73 -11.84 4.90
N ASN A 157 -4.64 -11.84 3.59
CA ASN A 157 -3.94 -10.81 2.82
C ASN A 157 -4.83 -9.60 2.53
N ILE A 158 -4.19 -8.49 2.18
CA ILE A 158 -4.89 -7.30 1.70
C ILE A 158 -5.13 -7.44 0.20
N ILE A 159 -6.35 -7.19 -0.24
CA ILE A 159 -6.70 -7.00 -1.65
C ILE A 159 -6.95 -5.52 -1.88
N ALA A 160 -6.31 -4.93 -2.87
CA ALA A 160 -6.50 -3.55 -3.25
C ALA A 160 -6.89 -3.41 -4.71
N THR A 161 -7.84 -2.55 -4.97
CA THR A 161 -8.26 -2.16 -6.33
C THR A 161 -7.85 -0.72 -6.57
N LEU A 162 -6.99 -0.51 -7.55
CA LEU A 162 -6.50 0.80 -7.94
C LEU A 162 -7.20 1.26 -9.20
N TYR A 163 -7.79 2.44 -9.13
CA TYR A 163 -8.55 3.05 -10.20
C TYR A 163 -7.75 4.22 -10.77
N TYR A 164 -7.51 4.17 -12.08
CA TYR A 164 -6.89 5.25 -12.85
C TYR A 164 -7.98 5.89 -13.73
N PRO A 165 -8.71 6.91 -13.24
CA PRO A 165 -9.59 7.68 -14.11
C PRO A 165 -8.72 8.45 -15.11
N CYS A 166 -9.03 8.36 -16.39
CA CYS A 166 -8.29 9.06 -17.41
C CYS A 166 -9.21 10.00 -18.17
N ALA A 167 -8.81 11.24 -18.27
CA ALA A 167 -9.52 12.23 -19.07
C ALA A 167 -9.23 12.10 -20.58
N ALA A 168 -8.17 11.39 -20.96
CA ALA A 168 -7.72 11.25 -22.33
C ALA A 168 -7.68 9.76 -22.74
N GLU A 169 -8.66 9.32 -23.53
CA GLU A 169 -8.71 7.95 -24.08
C GLU A 169 -7.43 7.58 -24.85
N GLU A 170 -6.79 8.58 -25.48
CA GLU A 170 -5.54 8.40 -26.21
C GLU A 170 -4.39 7.91 -25.30
N GLU A 171 -4.33 8.35 -24.05
CA GLU A 171 -3.31 7.89 -23.10
C GLU A 171 -3.55 6.46 -22.64
N LEU A 172 -4.81 6.09 -22.36
CA LEU A 172 -5.16 4.72 -21.99
C LEU A 172 -4.86 3.71 -23.12
N SER A 173 -5.02 4.11 -24.36
CA SER A 173 -4.70 3.26 -25.52
C SER A 173 -3.21 2.92 -25.65
N ARG A 174 -2.34 3.67 -24.98
CA ARG A 174 -0.90 3.44 -24.95
C ARG A 174 -0.44 2.50 -23.83
N VAL A 175 -1.33 2.17 -22.89
CA VAL A 175 -0.99 1.27 -21.78
C VAL A 175 -0.63 -0.10 -22.32
N ALA A 176 0.58 -0.54 -22.04
CA ALA A 176 1.12 -1.83 -22.46
C ALA A 176 1.68 -2.66 -21.29
N GLY A 177 1.80 -2.04 -20.12
CA GLY A 177 2.31 -2.69 -18.92
C GLY A 177 2.09 -1.86 -17.66
N VAL A 178 2.68 -2.35 -16.59
CA VAL A 178 2.66 -1.73 -15.28
C VAL A 178 4.02 -1.85 -14.64
N SER A 179 4.38 -0.88 -13.82
CA SER A 179 5.46 -1.02 -12.85
C SER A 179 4.97 -0.63 -11.45
N PHE A 180 5.55 -1.25 -10.43
CA PHE A 180 5.33 -0.86 -9.05
C PHE A 180 6.62 -1.03 -8.24
N TRP A 181 6.74 -0.21 -7.22
CA TRP A 181 7.85 -0.26 -6.29
C TRP A 181 7.51 -1.14 -5.11
N GLN A 182 8.43 -2.02 -4.76
CA GLN A 182 8.28 -2.95 -3.66
C GLN A 182 9.44 -2.78 -2.68
N PRO A 183 9.17 -2.61 -1.38
CA PRO A 183 10.22 -2.65 -0.36
C PRO A 183 10.97 -3.97 -0.36
N ASP A 184 12.28 -3.93 -0.12
CA ASP A 184 13.10 -5.13 0.01
C ASP A 184 12.79 -5.89 1.31
N ASP A 185 13.00 -7.21 1.33
CA ASP A 185 12.64 -8.09 2.46
C ASP A 185 13.40 -7.81 3.78
N ASP A 186 14.46 -7.05 3.74
CA ASP A 186 15.28 -6.68 4.91
C ASP A 186 14.74 -5.47 5.69
N MET A 187 13.53 -5.02 5.36
CA MET A 187 12.90 -3.81 5.89
C MET A 187 12.02 -4.03 7.13
N GLU A 188 11.98 -5.26 7.67
CA GLU A 188 11.27 -5.59 8.92
C GLU A 188 12.04 -5.11 10.17
#